data_1a67a0013d0e448674315c0cd3dcbfc5
#
_entry.id   1a67a0013d0e448674315c0cd3dcbfc5
#
_cell.length_a   1.000
_cell.length_b   1.000
_cell.length_c   1.000
_cell.angle_alpha   90.00
_cell.angle_beta   90.00
_cell.angle_gamma   90.00
#
_symmetry.space_group_name_H-M   'P 1'
#
loop_
_entity.id
_entity.type
_entity.pdbx_description
1 polymer ?
#
loop_
_entity_poly.entity_id
_entity_poly.type
_entity_poly.pdbx_seq_one_letter_code
_entity_poly.pdbx_strand_id
1 'polypeptide(L)'
;VNKLITLEEAADMIHDGMSIMFGGFLGVRNPFKLVDAIIEKGVKDITLIANDTSFPEVGIGKLIVNRQVKKVIASHIGTNKETGNQMNSGEMEVELVPQGTLAERIRAAGAGLGGVLTPTGLGTVVADGKDVVEVDGKQYLLEKPLRADVALIVGAKVDTKGNIRYKKSTRNFNPIMATAADLVIVEADEIVEAGELDPDDIMTPGIFVDYIILGGDK
;
A
#
# COMPACT_ATOMS: atom_id res chain seq x y z
N VAL A 1 0.84 12.05 -22.42
CA VAL A 1 -0.25 11.08 -22.15
C VAL A 1 -1.10 11.68 -21.04
N ASN A 2 -2.43 11.72 -21.23
CA ASN A 2 -3.36 12.12 -20.18
C ASN A 2 -3.43 11.00 -19.14
N LYS A 3 -3.20 11.33 -17.87
CA LYS A 3 -3.26 10.37 -16.74
C LYS A 3 -4.60 10.42 -16.00
N LEU A 4 -5.42 11.42 -16.28
CA LEU A 4 -6.74 11.55 -15.65
C LEU A 4 -7.70 10.51 -16.21
N ILE A 5 -8.29 9.73 -15.32
CA ILE A 5 -9.31 8.74 -15.63
C ILE A 5 -10.48 8.84 -14.67
N THR A 6 -11.58 8.21 -15.00
CA THR A 6 -12.75 8.10 -14.12
C THR A 6 -12.52 7.06 -13.03
N LEU A 7 -13.31 7.12 -11.96
CA LEU A 7 -13.31 6.09 -10.91
C LEU A 7 -13.67 4.70 -11.45
N GLU A 8 -14.61 4.64 -12.41
CA GLU A 8 -15.04 3.41 -13.06
C GLU A 8 -13.89 2.77 -13.86
N GLU A 9 -13.21 3.58 -14.72
CA GLU A 9 -12.03 3.10 -15.46
C GLU A 9 -10.93 2.60 -14.52
N ALA A 10 -10.71 3.27 -13.39
CA ALA A 10 -9.73 2.83 -12.39
C ALA A 10 -10.15 1.51 -11.73
N ALA A 11 -11.42 1.37 -11.35
CA ALA A 11 -11.94 0.14 -10.76
C ALA A 11 -11.89 -1.03 -11.75
N ASP A 12 -12.07 -0.78 -13.05
CA ASP A 12 -12.03 -1.81 -14.09
C ASP A 12 -10.64 -2.44 -14.26
N MET A 13 -9.60 -1.76 -13.87
CA MET A 13 -8.22 -2.28 -13.86
C MET A 13 -7.94 -3.25 -12.71
N ILE A 14 -8.82 -3.32 -11.70
CA ILE A 14 -8.63 -4.17 -10.52
C ILE A 14 -9.40 -5.48 -10.69
N HIS A 15 -8.69 -6.60 -10.52
CA HIS A 15 -9.23 -7.94 -10.76
C HIS A 15 -9.00 -8.87 -9.58
N ASP A 16 -9.73 -9.98 -9.57
CA ASP A 16 -9.59 -11.03 -8.56
C ASP A 16 -8.16 -11.57 -8.49
N GLY A 17 -7.70 -11.85 -7.29
CA GLY A 17 -6.39 -12.43 -7.02
C GLY A 17 -5.21 -11.46 -7.04
N MET A 18 -5.42 -10.19 -7.42
CA MET A 18 -4.35 -9.20 -7.45
C MET A 18 -3.77 -8.91 -6.07
N SER A 19 -2.46 -8.65 -6.03
CA SER A 19 -1.79 -8.03 -4.90
C SER A 19 -1.88 -6.52 -5.00
N ILE A 20 -2.39 -5.88 -3.93
CA ILE A 20 -2.67 -4.45 -3.92
C ILE A 20 -2.03 -3.79 -2.70
N MET A 21 -1.18 -2.82 -2.92
CA MET A 21 -0.67 -1.91 -1.89
C MET A 21 -1.67 -0.77 -1.67
N PHE A 22 -2.05 -0.55 -0.44
CA PHE A 22 -2.93 0.55 -0.06
C PHE A 22 -2.19 1.56 0.81
N GLY A 23 -2.12 2.80 0.35
CA GLY A 23 -1.64 3.91 1.16
C GLY A 23 -2.55 4.17 2.35
N GLY A 24 -2.01 4.79 3.39
CA GLY A 24 -2.73 5.11 4.61
C GLY A 24 -2.06 4.61 5.89
N PHE A 25 -2.61 5.05 7.01
CA PHE A 25 -2.17 4.67 8.35
C PHE A 25 -3.34 4.78 9.32
N LEU A 26 -3.78 3.67 9.94
CA LEU A 26 -4.94 3.59 10.85
C LEU A 26 -6.20 4.26 10.28
N GLY A 27 -6.49 4.00 9.01
CA GLY A 27 -7.63 4.60 8.30
C GLY A 27 -7.44 6.07 7.90
N VAL A 28 -6.32 6.70 8.29
CA VAL A 28 -6.02 8.07 7.84
C VAL A 28 -5.50 8.04 6.42
N ARG A 29 -6.26 8.65 5.51
CA ARG A 29 -5.88 8.81 4.11
C ARG A 29 -5.65 7.48 3.39
N ASN A 30 -6.61 6.56 3.51
CA ASN A 30 -6.79 5.49 2.54
C ASN A 30 -7.40 6.06 1.24
N PRO A 31 -7.24 5.40 0.10
CA PRO A 31 -7.92 5.76 -1.15
C PRO A 31 -9.40 5.33 -1.08
N PHE A 32 -10.23 6.13 -0.41
CA PHE A 32 -11.58 5.75 0.00
C PHE A 32 -12.52 5.46 -1.17
N LYS A 33 -12.48 6.29 -2.23
CA LYS A 33 -13.33 6.08 -3.41
C LYS A 33 -12.93 4.83 -4.17
N LEU A 34 -11.61 4.60 -4.34
CA LEU A 34 -11.10 3.38 -4.97
C LEU A 34 -11.48 2.13 -4.18
N VAL A 35 -11.35 2.18 -2.85
CA VAL A 35 -11.76 1.08 -1.99
C VAL A 35 -13.26 0.80 -2.12
N ASP A 36 -14.10 1.83 -2.07
CA ASP A 36 -15.55 1.68 -2.20
C ASP A 36 -15.92 1.11 -3.58
N ALA A 37 -15.29 1.57 -4.66
CA ALA A 37 -15.50 1.04 -6.01
C ALA A 37 -15.07 -0.43 -6.17
N ILE A 38 -13.96 -0.85 -5.54
CA ILE A 38 -13.51 -2.25 -5.49
C ILE A 38 -14.54 -3.13 -4.75
N ILE A 39 -15.12 -2.59 -3.68
CA ILE A 39 -16.17 -3.27 -2.93
C ILE A 39 -17.42 -3.46 -3.78
N GLU A 40 -17.89 -2.40 -4.44
CA GLU A 40 -19.07 -2.42 -5.30
C GLU A 40 -18.89 -3.37 -6.51
N LYS A 41 -17.69 -3.41 -7.08
CA LYS A 41 -17.34 -4.35 -8.16
C LYS A 41 -17.31 -5.80 -7.69
N GLY A 42 -17.14 -6.04 -6.39
CA GLY A 42 -17.11 -7.38 -5.80
C GLY A 42 -15.84 -8.15 -6.09
N VAL A 43 -14.71 -7.47 -6.29
CA VAL A 43 -13.37 -8.08 -6.49
C VAL A 43 -13.03 -8.97 -5.31
N LYS A 44 -12.46 -10.17 -5.56
CA LYS A 44 -12.19 -11.20 -4.55
C LYS A 44 -10.73 -11.63 -4.55
N ASP A 45 -10.40 -12.39 -3.52
CA ASP A 45 -9.09 -13.05 -3.36
C ASP A 45 -7.90 -12.07 -3.34
N ILE A 46 -8.12 -10.83 -2.93
CA ILE A 46 -7.10 -9.79 -2.87
C ILE A 46 -5.99 -10.17 -1.89
N THR A 47 -4.72 -10.00 -2.29
CA THR A 47 -3.59 -9.89 -1.35
C THR A 47 -3.44 -8.41 -0.97
N LEU A 48 -3.89 -8.06 0.24
CA LEU A 48 -3.84 -6.71 0.78
C LEU A 48 -2.49 -6.44 1.44
N ILE A 49 -1.78 -5.42 0.98
CA ILE A 49 -0.49 -4.97 1.53
C ILE A 49 -0.68 -3.56 2.05
N ALA A 50 -0.54 -3.36 3.36
CA ALA A 50 -0.73 -2.05 3.99
C ALA A 50 0.03 -1.96 5.32
N ASN A 51 0.16 -0.75 5.87
CA ASN A 51 0.71 -0.59 7.21
C ASN A 51 -0.10 -1.38 8.27
N ASP A 52 -1.41 -1.30 8.18
CA ASP A 52 -2.38 -1.93 9.08
C ASP A 52 -3.66 -2.30 8.33
N THR A 53 -4.63 -2.86 9.04
CA THR A 53 -5.93 -3.26 8.48
C THR A 53 -7.07 -2.27 8.81
N SER A 54 -6.72 -1.04 9.19
CA SER A 54 -7.67 0.03 9.51
C SER A 54 -8.68 -0.37 10.59
N PHE A 55 -9.88 0.23 10.56
CA PHE A 55 -11.03 -0.13 11.38
C PHE A 55 -12.10 -0.78 10.51
N PRO A 56 -13.02 -1.61 11.06
CA PRO A 56 -13.99 -2.37 10.26
C PRO A 56 -14.80 -1.54 9.27
N GLU A 57 -15.19 -0.31 9.65
CA GLU A 57 -16.04 0.55 8.83
C GLU A 57 -15.24 1.59 8.02
N VAL A 58 -13.90 1.59 8.07
CA VAL A 58 -13.05 2.64 7.51
C VAL A 58 -12.13 2.10 6.42
N GLY A 59 -12.22 2.67 5.23
CA GLY A 59 -11.29 2.40 4.12
C GLY A 59 -11.09 0.91 3.87
N ILE A 60 -9.84 0.47 3.83
CA ILE A 60 -9.47 -0.93 3.54
C ILE A 60 -10.04 -1.94 4.54
N GLY A 61 -10.41 -1.53 5.75
CA GLY A 61 -11.04 -2.40 6.73
C GLY A 61 -12.36 -2.99 6.24
N LYS A 62 -13.09 -2.24 5.40
CA LYS A 62 -14.33 -2.71 4.76
C LYS A 62 -14.11 -3.91 3.83
N LEU A 63 -12.97 -3.97 3.10
CA LEU A 63 -12.62 -5.11 2.23
C LEU A 63 -12.52 -6.40 3.02
N ILE A 64 -11.97 -6.32 4.23
CA ILE A 64 -11.84 -7.47 5.14
C ILE A 64 -13.22 -7.91 5.65
N VAL A 65 -14.03 -6.95 6.12
CA VAL A 65 -15.41 -7.23 6.58
C VAL A 65 -16.24 -7.88 5.47
N ASN A 66 -16.08 -7.45 4.23
CA ASN A 66 -16.78 -8.00 3.06
C ASN A 66 -16.14 -9.31 2.52
N ARG A 67 -15.13 -9.88 3.20
CA ARG A 67 -14.46 -11.13 2.79
C ARG A 67 -13.91 -11.11 1.36
N GLN A 68 -13.38 -9.97 0.94
CA GLN A 68 -12.75 -9.78 -0.38
C GLN A 68 -11.24 -10.03 -0.34
N VAL A 69 -10.67 -10.18 0.86
CA VAL A 69 -9.23 -10.35 1.09
C VAL A 69 -8.93 -11.80 1.44
N LYS A 70 -8.02 -12.41 0.68
CA LYS A 70 -7.52 -13.77 0.92
C LYS A 70 -6.24 -13.78 1.75
N LYS A 71 -5.39 -12.78 1.56
CA LYS A 71 -4.13 -12.62 2.28
C LYS A 71 -3.92 -11.18 2.71
N VAL A 72 -3.43 -10.98 3.92
CA VAL A 72 -2.98 -9.69 4.45
C VAL A 72 -1.47 -9.75 4.71
N ILE A 73 -0.74 -8.73 4.27
CA ILE A 73 0.65 -8.46 4.65
C ILE A 73 0.66 -7.08 5.31
N ALA A 74 0.81 -7.03 6.62
CA ALA A 74 0.72 -5.80 7.39
C ALA A 74 1.60 -5.81 8.63
N SER A 75 1.81 -4.65 9.23
CA SER A 75 2.55 -4.54 10.49
C SER A 75 1.65 -4.57 11.72
N HIS A 76 0.35 -4.32 11.56
CA HIS A 76 -0.62 -4.27 12.65
C HIS A 76 -2.02 -4.65 12.19
N ILE A 77 -2.72 -5.47 12.99
CA ILE A 77 -4.09 -5.93 12.70
C ILE A 77 -5.07 -5.68 13.86
N GLY A 78 -4.58 -5.18 14.99
CA GLY A 78 -5.35 -5.13 16.25
C GLY A 78 -6.54 -4.17 16.24
N THR A 79 -6.62 -3.24 15.30
CA THR A 79 -7.72 -2.28 15.17
C THR A 79 -8.94 -2.83 14.42
N ASN A 80 -8.76 -3.92 13.68
CA ASN A 80 -9.83 -4.58 12.94
C ASN A 80 -10.02 -6.01 13.47
N LYS A 81 -11.01 -6.20 14.33
CA LYS A 81 -11.32 -7.50 14.94
C LYS A 81 -11.61 -8.59 13.90
N GLU A 82 -12.21 -8.21 12.78
CA GLU A 82 -12.56 -9.17 11.72
C GLU A 82 -11.30 -9.77 11.07
N THR A 83 -10.18 -9.02 10.99
CA THR A 83 -8.89 -9.57 10.56
C THR A 83 -8.44 -10.73 11.46
N GLY A 84 -8.51 -10.53 12.79
CA GLY A 84 -8.17 -11.57 13.75
C GLY A 84 -9.11 -12.77 13.68
N ASN A 85 -10.42 -12.54 13.51
CA ASN A 85 -11.41 -13.61 13.38
C ASN A 85 -11.13 -14.49 12.16
N GLN A 86 -10.94 -13.90 10.98
CA GLN A 86 -10.69 -14.62 9.73
C GLN A 86 -9.32 -15.32 9.74
N MET A 87 -8.31 -14.72 10.37
CA MET A 87 -7.01 -15.37 10.58
C MET A 87 -7.17 -16.63 11.45
N ASN A 88 -7.87 -16.53 12.57
CA ASN A 88 -8.02 -17.64 13.52
C ASN A 88 -8.90 -18.77 12.97
N SER A 89 -9.89 -18.45 12.12
CA SER A 89 -10.72 -19.45 11.43
C SER A 89 -10.02 -20.11 10.24
N GLY A 90 -8.89 -19.58 9.79
CA GLY A 90 -8.18 -20.04 8.59
C GLY A 90 -8.83 -19.58 7.27
N GLU A 91 -9.77 -18.66 7.31
CA GLU A 91 -10.39 -18.08 6.11
C GLU A 91 -9.42 -17.12 5.37
N MET A 92 -8.51 -16.50 6.10
CA MET A 92 -7.57 -15.52 5.56
C MET A 92 -6.16 -15.76 6.08
N GLU A 93 -5.17 -15.74 5.18
CA GLU A 93 -3.76 -15.77 5.55
C GLU A 93 -3.32 -14.38 6.03
N VAL A 94 -2.59 -14.33 7.15
CA VAL A 94 -2.02 -13.09 7.67
C VAL A 94 -0.52 -13.23 7.89
N GLU A 95 0.25 -12.41 7.19
CA GLU A 95 1.69 -12.24 7.38
C GLU A 95 1.93 -10.94 8.17
N LEU A 96 2.30 -11.08 9.44
CA LEU A 96 2.70 -9.93 10.26
C LEU A 96 4.18 -9.64 10.06
N VAL A 97 4.48 -8.44 9.56
CA VAL A 97 5.84 -7.98 9.27
C VAL A 97 6.15 -6.80 10.18
N PRO A 98 7.29 -6.78 10.91
CA PRO A 98 7.67 -5.60 11.68
C PRO A 98 7.65 -4.34 10.80
N GLN A 99 7.07 -3.24 11.29
CA GLN A 99 6.74 -2.07 10.47
C GLN A 99 7.93 -1.52 9.67
N GLY A 100 9.09 -1.35 10.32
CA GLY A 100 10.29 -0.91 9.61
C GLY A 100 10.73 -1.89 8.52
N THR A 101 10.64 -3.19 8.79
CA THR A 101 10.94 -4.25 7.80
C THR A 101 9.97 -4.20 6.63
N LEU A 102 8.66 -4.01 6.89
CA LEU A 102 7.66 -3.86 5.83
C LEU A 102 8.00 -2.67 4.91
N ALA A 103 8.30 -1.52 5.50
CA ALA A 103 8.67 -0.32 4.76
C ALA A 103 9.93 -0.54 3.89
N GLU A 104 10.95 -1.20 4.45
CA GLU A 104 12.20 -1.43 3.72
C GLU A 104 12.07 -2.53 2.66
N ARG A 105 11.24 -3.55 2.86
CA ARG A 105 10.91 -4.54 1.82
C ARG A 105 10.24 -3.88 0.61
N ILE A 106 9.29 -2.95 0.84
CA ILE A 106 8.63 -2.17 -0.22
C ILE A 106 9.66 -1.25 -0.89
N ARG A 107 10.47 -0.53 -0.11
CA ARG A 107 11.53 0.35 -0.64
C ARG A 107 12.55 -0.41 -1.49
N ALA A 108 12.98 -1.58 -1.04
CA ALA A 108 13.91 -2.43 -1.77
C ALA A 108 13.34 -2.85 -3.13
N ALA A 109 12.05 -3.21 -3.18
CA ALA A 109 11.37 -3.53 -4.43
C ALA A 109 11.37 -2.34 -5.41
N GLY A 110 11.01 -1.15 -4.92
CA GLY A 110 11.00 0.07 -5.73
C GLY A 110 12.38 0.51 -6.21
N ALA A 111 13.43 0.20 -5.44
CA ALA A 111 14.82 0.50 -5.79
C ALA A 111 15.50 -0.59 -6.64
N GLY A 112 14.82 -1.69 -6.96
CA GLY A 112 15.41 -2.82 -7.69
C GLY A 112 16.46 -3.61 -6.90
N LEU A 113 16.40 -3.54 -5.55
CA LEU A 113 17.32 -4.27 -4.66
C LEU A 113 16.80 -5.70 -4.42
N GLY A 114 17.73 -6.66 -4.26
CA GLY A 114 17.43 -8.08 -4.02
C GLY A 114 16.92 -8.39 -2.60
N GLY A 115 16.95 -7.43 -1.70
CA GLY A 115 16.51 -7.56 -0.32
C GLY A 115 17.19 -6.57 0.61
N VAL A 116 16.85 -6.67 1.89
CA VAL A 116 17.45 -5.86 2.95
C VAL A 116 17.89 -6.75 4.11
N LEU A 117 18.93 -6.35 4.81
CA LEU A 117 19.41 -7.02 6.02
C LEU A 117 18.91 -6.25 7.25
N THR A 118 18.27 -6.96 8.17
CA THR A 118 17.77 -6.36 9.42
C THR A 118 18.00 -7.30 10.60
N PRO A 119 18.40 -6.80 11.77
CA PRO A 119 18.45 -7.61 12.99
C PRO A 119 17.06 -7.81 13.61
N THR A 120 16.05 -7.06 13.16
CA THR A 120 14.68 -7.12 13.70
C THR A 120 14.06 -8.49 13.41
N GLY A 121 13.62 -9.16 14.48
CA GLY A 121 12.99 -10.47 14.38
C GLY A 121 13.91 -11.65 14.56
N LEU A 122 15.24 -11.48 14.67
CA LEU A 122 16.17 -12.56 15.03
C LEU A 122 15.74 -13.25 16.33
N GLY A 123 15.73 -14.61 16.35
CA GLY A 123 15.33 -15.40 17.51
C GLY A 123 13.82 -15.36 17.83
N THR A 124 12.99 -14.89 16.92
CA THR A 124 11.53 -14.91 17.04
C THR A 124 10.91 -15.65 15.85
N VAL A 125 9.59 -15.86 15.88
CA VAL A 125 8.82 -16.45 14.77
C VAL A 125 8.96 -15.67 13.45
N VAL A 126 9.37 -14.41 13.50
CA VAL A 126 9.64 -13.61 12.29
C VAL A 126 10.82 -14.16 11.48
N ALA A 127 11.74 -14.88 12.14
CA ALA A 127 12.91 -15.47 11.50
C ALA A 127 12.60 -16.81 10.80
N ASP A 128 11.45 -17.42 11.07
CA ASP A 128 11.12 -18.74 10.57
C ASP A 128 11.12 -18.77 9.03
N GLY A 129 11.91 -19.70 8.47
CA GLY A 129 12.05 -19.87 7.03
C GLY A 129 12.84 -18.78 6.30
N LYS A 130 13.50 -17.87 7.02
CA LYS A 130 14.33 -16.80 6.44
C LYS A 130 15.83 -17.11 6.57
N ASP A 131 16.59 -16.65 5.59
CA ASP A 131 18.04 -16.74 5.61
C ASP A 131 18.64 -15.79 6.65
N VAL A 132 19.62 -16.27 7.40
CA VAL A 132 20.45 -15.47 8.31
C VAL A 132 21.79 -15.20 7.64
N VAL A 133 22.16 -13.94 7.54
CA VAL A 133 23.41 -13.48 6.94
C VAL A 133 24.28 -12.83 8.01
N GLU A 134 25.54 -13.20 8.07
CA GLU A 134 26.51 -12.55 8.96
C GLU A 134 27.29 -11.48 8.20
N VAL A 135 27.33 -10.28 8.77
CA VAL A 135 28.14 -9.14 8.27
C VAL A 135 28.91 -8.58 9.44
N ASP A 136 30.24 -8.55 9.35
CA ASP A 136 31.14 -8.04 10.38
C ASP A 136 30.86 -8.61 11.80
N GLY A 137 30.62 -9.93 11.86
CA GLY A 137 30.36 -10.64 13.14
C GLY A 137 28.96 -10.40 13.72
N LYS A 138 28.06 -9.76 12.99
CA LYS A 138 26.67 -9.53 13.39
C LYS A 138 25.70 -10.28 12.48
N GLN A 139 24.69 -10.89 13.07
CA GLN A 139 23.67 -11.62 12.33
C GLN A 139 22.51 -10.71 11.94
N TYR A 140 21.96 -10.95 10.75
CA TYR A 140 20.83 -10.25 10.17
C TYR A 140 19.91 -11.25 9.47
N LEU A 141 18.61 -10.98 9.45
CA LEU A 141 17.67 -11.65 8.56
C LEU A 141 17.76 -11.02 7.17
N LEU A 142 17.76 -11.85 6.13
CA LEU A 142 17.55 -11.40 4.76
C LEU A 142 16.05 -11.31 4.48
N GLU A 143 15.56 -10.10 4.37
CA GLU A 143 14.16 -9.81 4.01
C GLU A 143 14.05 -9.54 2.51
N LYS A 144 13.22 -10.33 1.82
CA LYS A 144 13.02 -10.22 0.37
C LYS A 144 12.21 -8.98 0.02
N PRO A 145 12.44 -8.38 -1.17
CA PRO A 145 11.65 -7.25 -1.65
C PRO A 145 10.17 -7.60 -1.73
N LEU A 146 9.30 -6.62 -1.51
CA LEU A 146 7.85 -6.79 -1.60
C LEU A 146 7.30 -5.87 -2.70
N ARG A 147 6.88 -6.44 -3.82
CA ARG A 147 6.16 -5.77 -4.91
C ARG A 147 4.69 -6.11 -4.87
N ALA A 148 3.90 -5.34 -5.60
CA ALA A 148 2.49 -5.60 -5.86
C ALA A 148 2.14 -5.39 -7.33
N ASP A 149 1.02 -5.96 -7.77
CA ASP A 149 0.46 -5.69 -9.09
C ASP A 149 -0.02 -4.23 -9.17
N VAL A 150 -0.63 -3.75 -8.08
CA VAL A 150 -1.21 -2.40 -8.03
C VAL A 150 -0.83 -1.68 -6.73
N ALA A 151 -0.56 -0.38 -6.81
CA ALA A 151 -0.54 0.53 -5.67
C ALA A 151 -1.66 1.56 -5.80
N LEU A 152 -2.55 1.58 -4.82
CA LEU A 152 -3.60 2.58 -4.66
C LEU A 152 -3.16 3.54 -3.57
N ILE A 153 -2.77 4.74 -3.99
CA ILE A 153 -2.20 5.75 -3.11
C ILE A 153 -3.06 7.02 -3.08
N VAL A 154 -2.79 7.91 -2.17
CA VAL A 154 -3.48 9.20 -2.07
C VAL A 154 -2.51 10.35 -2.23
N GLY A 155 -3.01 11.49 -2.73
CA GLY A 155 -2.27 12.74 -2.83
C GLY A 155 -3.11 13.91 -2.34
N ALA A 156 -2.53 14.83 -1.58
CA ALA A 156 -3.25 16.04 -1.17
C ALA A 156 -3.42 17.02 -2.34
N LYS A 157 -2.38 17.15 -3.16
CA LYS A 157 -2.40 17.90 -4.41
C LYS A 157 -1.59 17.12 -5.44
N VAL A 158 -2.19 16.90 -6.61
CA VAL A 158 -1.59 16.14 -7.70
C VAL A 158 -1.70 16.96 -8.97
N ASP A 159 -0.60 17.13 -9.70
CA ASP A 159 -0.68 17.77 -11.00
C ASP A 159 -1.07 16.78 -12.12
N THR A 160 -1.45 17.31 -13.27
CA THR A 160 -1.88 16.52 -14.44
C THR A 160 -0.78 15.61 -15.02
N LYS A 161 0.48 15.74 -14.55
CA LYS A 161 1.60 14.84 -14.85
C LYS A 161 1.78 13.74 -13.83
N GLY A 162 1.04 13.78 -12.71
CA GLY A 162 1.12 12.79 -11.63
C GLY A 162 2.12 13.14 -10.53
N ASN A 163 2.68 14.35 -10.51
CA ASN A 163 3.52 14.78 -9.39
C ASN A 163 2.65 15.00 -8.16
N ILE A 164 3.11 14.49 -7.00
CA ILE A 164 2.29 14.45 -5.78
C ILE A 164 2.93 15.27 -4.67
N ARG A 165 2.12 16.13 -4.04
CA ARG A 165 2.38 16.74 -2.75
C ARG A 165 1.48 16.12 -1.70
N TYR A 166 2.06 15.72 -0.57
CA TYR A 166 1.32 15.22 0.59
C TYR A 166 1.14 16.34 1.63
N LYS A 167 0.14 16.17 2.51
CA LYS A 167 -0.12 17.12 3.61
C LYS A 167 0.09 16.43 4.94
N LYS A 168 1.05 16.92 5.74
CA LYS A 168 1.35 16.39 7.09
C LYS A 168 1.63 14.88 7.05
N SER A 169 1.03 14.12 7.99
CA SER A 169 1.20 12.67 8.14
C SER A 169 0.58 11.83 7.00
N THR A 170 -0.17 12.45 6.08
CA THR A 170 -0.73 11.73 4.93
C THR A 170 0.32 11.22 3.95
N ARG A 171 1.58 11.66 4.10
CA ARG A 171 2.71 11.12 3.36
C ARG A 171 2.89 9.63 3.64
N ASN A 172 2.90 9.20 4.90
CA ASN A 172 3.04 7.81 5.39
C ASN A 172 3.71 6.83 4.40
N PHE A 173 3.07 5.72 4.02
CA PHE A 173 3.59 4.72 3.08
C PHE A 173 3.42 5.09 1.60
N ASN A 174 2.63 6.12 1.27
CA ASN A 174 2.29 6.45 -0.12
C ASN A 174 3.50 6.59 -1.06
N PRO A 175 4.59 7.33 -0.70
CA PRO A 175 5.72 7.50 -1.62
C PRO A 175 6.47 6.20 -1.92
N ILE A 176 6.66 5.33 -0.95
CA ILE A 176 7.39 4.08 -1.17
C ILE A 176 6.56 3.07 -1.96
N MET A 177 5.25 3.01 -1.72
CA MET A 177 4.34 2.14 -2.47
C MET A 177 4.26 2.53 -3.94
N ALA A 178 4.28 3.82 -4.25
CA ALA A 178 4.30 4.32 -5.62
C ALA A 178 5.49 3.77 -6.46
N THR A 179 6.58 3.37 -5.82
CA THR A 179 7.77 2.85 -6.53
C THR A 179 7.77 1.32 -6.67
N ALA A 180 6.86 0.63 -5.99
CA ALA A 180 6.94 -0.82 -5.78
C ALA A 180 5.78 -1.61 -6.38
N ALA A 181 5.02 -1.03 -7.31
CA ALA A 181 3.94 -1.70 -8.02
C ALA A 181 4.11 -1.58 -9.53
N ASP A 182 3.39 -2.43 -10.27
CA ASP A 182 3.41 -2.42 -11.73
C ASP A 182 2.40 -1.40 -12.29
N LEU A 183 1.32 -1.13 -11.54
CA LEU A 183 0.31 -0.11 -11.82
C LEU A 183 0.13 0.78 -10.60
N VAL A 184 0.18 2.09 -10.78
CA VAL A 184 0.01 3.08 -9.70
C VAL A 184 -1.12 4.03 -10.01
N ILE A 185 -2.16 4.02 -9.17
CA ILE A 185 -3.31 4.92 -9.26
C ILE A 185 -3.34 5.81 -8.02
N VAL A 186 -3.39 7.12 -8.23
CA VAL A 186 -3.49 8.09 -7.14
C VAL A 186 -4.91 8.66 -7.05
N GLU A 187 -5.49 8.61 -5.85
CA GLU A 187 -6.70 9.33 -5.49
C GLU A 187 -6.30 10.70 -4.95
N ALA A 188 -6.56 11.76 -5.71
CA ALA A 188 -6.15 13.14 -5.42
C ALA A 188 -7.26 13.92 -4.74
N ASP A 189 -6.96 14.67 -3.66
CA ASP A 189 -7.92 15.62 -3.09
C ASP A 189 -8.14 16.81 -4.03
N GLU A 190 -7.05 17.30 -4.62
CA GLU A 190 -7.03 18.42 -5.53
C GLU A 190 -6.15 18.08 -6.73
N ILE A 191 -6.66 18.32 -7.93
CA ILE A 191 -5.91 18.17 -9.18
C ILE A 191 -5.59 19.56 -9.71
N VAL A 192 -4.33 19.80 -10.07
CA VAL A 192 -3.85 21.08 -10.61
C VAL A 192 -3.14 20.89 -11.94
N GLU A 193 -2.91 21.97 -12.66
CA GLU A 193 -2.17 21.91 -13.90
C GLU A 193 -0.67 21.68 -13.67
N ALA A 194 -0.03 21.07 -14.66
CA ALA A 194 1.42 20.83 -14.62
C ALA A 194 2.17 22.18 -14.53
N GLY A 195 3.03 22.29 -13.52
CA GLY A 195 3.78 23.52 -13.22
C GLY A 195 3.18 24.41 -12.14
N GLU A 196 1.99 24.08 -11.62
CA GLU A 196 1.41 24.81 -10.48
C GLU A 196 1.94 24.31 -9.12
N LEU A 197 2.47 23.08 -9.07
CA LEU A 197 3.22 22.62 -7.88
C LEU A 197 4.61 23.23 -7.89
N ASP A 198 5.04 23.76 -6.75
CA ASP A 198 6.42 24.10 -6.55
C ASP A 198 7.29 22.83 -6.72
N PRO A 199 8.32 22.83 -7.56
CA PRO A 199 9.20 21.66 -7.73
C PRO A 199 9.78 21.13 -6.43
N ASP A 200 10.08 21.99 -5.45
CA ASP A 200 10.60 21.59 -4.14
C ASP A 200 9.54 20.92 -3.24
N ASP A 201 8.26 21.11 -3.53
CA ASP A 201 7.14 20.48 -2.84
C ASP A 201 6.77 19.11 -3.40
N ILE A 202 7.33 18.70 -4.54
CA ILE A 202 7.06 17.39 -5.14
C ILE A 202 7.73 16.29 -4.31
N MET A 203 6.89 15.46 -3.68
CA MET A 203 7.35 14.38 -2.81
C MET A 203 7.32 13.00 -3.47
N THR A 204 6.45 12.81 -4.48
CA THR A 204 6.46 11.66 -5.38
C THR A 204 6.45 12.18 -6.81
N PRO A 205 7.52 11.94 -7.58
CA PRO A 205 7.56 12.32 -8.99
C PRO A 205 6.52 11.59 -9.83
N GLY A 206 5.92 12.30 -10.77
CA GLY A 206 4.85 11.78 -11.63
C GLY A 206 5.27 10.58 -12.51
N ILE A 207 6.56 10.32 -12.67
CA ILE A 207 7.05 9.15 -13.40
C ILE A 207 6.60 7.83 -12.78
N PHE A 208 6.31 7.82 -11.47
CA PHE A 208 5.83 6.64 -10.74
C PHE A 208 4.32 6.48 -10.75
N VAL A 209 3.56 7.42 -11.30
CA VAL A 209 2.10 7.42 -11.29
C VAL A 209 1.58 7.17 -12.70
N ASP A 210 0.75 6.16 -12.87
CA ASP A 210 0.14 5.83 -14.16
C ASP A 210 -1.16 6.60 -14.36
N TYR A 211 -2.04 6.60 -13.35
CA TYR A 211 -3.36 7.22 -13.44
C TYR A 211 -3.71 8.04 -12.20
N ILE A 212 -4.60 9.00 -12.43
CA ILE A 212 -5.07 9.96 -11.42
C ILE A 212 -6.60 9.95 -11.45
N ILE A 213 -7.21 9.80 -10.30
CA ILE A 213 -8.65 10.05 -10.11
C ILE A 213 -8.86 11.21 -9.14
N LEU A 214 -9.96 11.92 -9.32
CA LEU A 214 -10.37 12.93 -8.34
C LEU A 214 -11.03 12.24 -7.14
N GLY A 215 -10.38 12.34 -6.00
CA GLY A 215 -10.91 11.98 -4.70
C GLY A 215 -12.00 12.95 -4.24
N GLY A 216 -12.32 12.91 -2.98
CA GLY A 216 -13.20 13.87 -2.32
C GLY A 216 -12.71 14.11 -0.93
N ASP A 217 -12.92 15.32 -0.42
CA ASP A 217 -12.72 15.63 0.99
C ASP A 217 -13.57 14.69 1.86
N LYS A 218 -12.91 13.94 2.74
CA LYS A 218 -13.54 13.34 3.94
C LYS A 218 -12.77 13.74 5.16
#